data_3f49d1dd4843f418a84daf6a0fc86396
#
_entry.id   3f49d1dd4843f418a84daf6a0fc86396
#
_cell.length_a   1.000
_cell.length_b   1.000
_cell.length_c   1.000
_cell.angle_alpha   90.00
_cell.angle_beta   90.00
_cell.angle_gamma   90.00
#
_symmetry.space_group_name_H-M   'P 1'
#
loop_
_entity.id
_entity.type
_entity.pdbx_description
1 polymer ?
#
loop_
_entity_poly.entity_id
_entity_poly.type
_entity_poly.pdbx_seq_one_letter_code
_entity_poly.pdbx_strand_id
1 'polypeptide(L)'
;MSLQLMKERIKHSGSTAREEMIIDGQNLLKEELEHDSSYSPTMYFWNPVLGCDDRPAKVRIYKRKYSSLNGNYQNFLTTYDNPIKIGEYLHDTKDDTYWLIYNSFNVNDVHYEGKMIQCNYLLKWQLANGEIIERYSNIVSASKYDVGETGNSTLVLSSNNYTILIGYCEEGFELEGKRVFIDMKPTKPTKVFKITRSDDVLYNSGNMGSLLSFIADKTEFNPNDDNQELRICDYNKNTTPLPPTPSEPNETTDLRCVISGNTNLKNGYRRTYTVTFTDKNGNSVDWHNVNYQWNVKSVFDLKQTVADNKITVSVNDENLIGGSFFVSVCIGNTILSETKVNIVE
;
A
#
# COMPACT_ATOMS: atom_id res chain seq x y z
N MET A 1 43.71 7.08 -18.98
CA MET A 1 42.36 7.20 -18.37
C MET A 1 42.51 6.81 -16.91
N SER A 2 42.07 7.68 -15.96
CA SER A 2 42.28 7.42 -14.54
C SER A 2 41.40 6.23 -14.09
N LEU A 3 41.90 5.40 -13.18
CA LEU A 3 41.15 4.29 -12.59
C LEU A 3 39.83 4.69 -11.97
N GLN A 4 39.76 5.94 -11.50
CA GLN A 4 38.59 6.57 -10.92
C GLN A 4 37.50 6.83 -11.95
N LEU A 5 37.86 7.39 -13.12
CA LEU A 5 36.96 7.57 -14.26
C LEU A 5 36.41 6.24 -14.80
N MET A 6 37.24 5.19 -14.78
CA MET A 6 36.82 3.85 -15.18
C MET A 6 35.83 3.25 -14.19
N LYS A 7 36.03 3.41 -12.88
CA LYS A 7 35.09 2.99 -11.84
C LYS A 7 33.75 3.74 -11.90
N GLU A 8 33.78 5.03 -12.17
CA GLU A 8 32.56 5.84 -12.34
C GLU A 8 31.79 5.41 -13.58
N ARG A 9 32.48 5.14 -14.67
CA ARG A 9 31.85 4.65 -15.90
C ARG A 9 31.16 3.29 -15.68
N ILE A 10 31.85 2.35 -15.02
CA ILE A 10 31.29 1.03 -14.68
C ILE A 10 30.07 1.18 -13.76
N LYS A 11 30.09 2.15 -12.86
CA LYS A 11 28.97 2.43 -11.95
C LYS A 11 27.74 2.99 -12.67
N HIS A 12 27.93 3.75 -13.75
CA HIS A 12 26.83 4.37 -14.51
C HIS A 12 26.37 3.53 -15.72
N SER A 13 27.24 2.75 -16.34
CA SER A 13 26.93 2.00 -17.57
C SER A 13 26.95 0.48 -17.37
N GLY A 14 27.21 0.00 -16.15
CA GLY A 14 27.41 -1.43 -15.91
C GLY A 14 28.82 -1.93 -16.26
N SER A 15 29.10 -3.18 -15.87
CA SER A 15 30.40 -3.83 -16.10
C SER A 15 30.41 -4.72 -17.36
N THR A 16 29.24 -5.07 -17.86
CA THR A 16 29.02 -5.92 -19.02
C THR A 16 28.07 -5.26 -20.02
N ALA A 17 28.15 -5.66 -21.30
CA ALA A 17 27.23 -5.17 -22.34
C ALA A 17 25.75 -5.44 -22.00
N ARG A 18 25.46 -6.54 -21.26
CA ARG A 18 24.12 -6.85 -20.80
C ARG A 18 23.65 -5.85 -19.74
N GLU A 19 24.49 -5.56 -18.76
CA GLU A 19 24.18 -4.57 -17.70
C GLU A 19 23.97 -3.18 -18.29
N GLU A 20 24.81 -2.78 -19.26
CA GLU A 20 24.66 -1.52 -19.98
C GLU A 20 23.29 -1.43 -20.68
N MET A 21 22.89 -2.49 -21.42
CA MET A 21 21.57 -2.52 -22.09
C MET A 21 20.40 -2.49 -21.10
N ILE A 22 20.53 -3.11 -19.92
CA ILE A 22 19.50 -3.07 -18.87
C ILE A 22 19.37 -1.64 -18.31
N ILE A 23 20.49 -1.02 -17.96
CA ILE A 23 20.53 0.34 -17.40
C ILE A 23 19.98 1.35 -18.41
N ASP A 24 20.39 1.24 -19.68
CA ASP A 24 19.90 2.11 -20.74
C ASP A 24 18.39 1.94 -20.95
N GLY A 25 17.90 0.69 -20.93
CA GLY A 25 16.47 0.39 -21.02
C GLY A 25 15.67 0.96 -19.83
N GLN A 26 16.19 0.85 -18.61
CA GLN A 26 15.57 1.44 -17.42
C GLN A 26 15.51 2.97 -17.51
N ASN A 27 16.61 3.61 -17.93
CA ASN A 27 16.70 5.07 -18.05
C ASN A 27 15.76 5.59 -19.14
N LEU A 28 15.76 4.96 -20.30
CA LEU A 28 14.88 5.33 -21.40
C LEU A 28 13.40 5.24 -20.99
N LEU A 29 13.02 4.12 -20.36
CA LEU A 29 11.64 3.96 -19.88
C LEU A 29 11.27 5.00 -18.85
N LYS A 30 12.19 5.33 -17.94
CA LYS A 30 11.96 6.33 -16.87
C LYS A 30 11.71 7.73 -17.45
N GLU A 31 12.45 8.08 -18.51
CA GLU A 31 12.28 9.35 -19.22
C GLU A 31 10.99 9.39 -20.04
N GLU A 32 10.64 8.29 -20.70
CA GLU A 32 9.50 8.24 -21.61
C GLU A 32 8.16 7.91 -20.92
N LEU A 33 8.18 7.32 -19.72
CA LEU A 33 6.98 6.79 -19.06
C LEU A 33 5.84 7.81 -19.01
N GLU A 34 6.15 9.02 -18.53
CA GLU A 34 5.15 10.07 -18.31
C GLU A 34 4.74 10.80 -19.59
N HIS A 35 5.50 10.63 -20.67
CA HIS A 35 5.23 11.25 -21.99
C HIS A 35 4.38 10.37 -22.90
N ASP A 36 4.21 9.10 -22.56
CA ASP A 36 3.42 8.18 -23.35
C ASP A 36 1.91 8.42 -23.17
N SER A 37 1.17 8.32 -24.27
CA SER A 37 -0.30 8.51 -24.26
C SER A 37 -1.08 7.51 -23.40
N SER A 38 -0.46 6.39 -23.03
CA SER A 38 -1.02 5.38 -22.13
C SER A 38 -0.68 5.61 -20.65
N TYR A 39 0.08 6.65 -20.35
CA TYR A 39 0.36 7.04 -18.96
C TYR A 39 -0.90 7.51 -18.24
N SER A 40 -1.11 7.04 -17.01
CA SER A 40 -2.24 7.47 -16.18
C SER A 40 -1.78 8.33 -15.03
N PRO A 41 -2.00 9.66 -15.09
CA PRO A 41 -1.64 10.57 -14.01
C PRO A 41 -2.63 10.52 -12.82
N THR A 42 -3.75 9.82 -12.98
CA THR A 42 -4.84 9.76 -12.00
C THR A 42 -4.83 8.50 -11.16
N MET A 43 -3.85 7.62 -11.37
CA MET A 43 -3.68 6.40 -10.60
C MET A 43 -2.86 6.64 -9.34
N TYR A 44 -3.39 6.17 -8.21
CA TYR A 44 -2.75 6.20 -6.90
C TYR A 44 -2.74 4.82 -6.27
N PHE A 45 -1.73 4.52 -5.45
CA PHE A 45 -1.82 3.38 -4.55
C PHE A 45 -2.88 3.65 -3.49
N TRP A 46 -3.81 2.73 -3.34
CA TRP A 46 -4.83 2.78 -2.31
C TRP A 46 -4.41 1.98 -1.09
N ASN A 47 -4.43 2.62 0.08
CA ASN A 47 -4.17 1.94 1.34
C ASN A 47 -5.50 1.44 1.94
N PRO A 48 -5.78 0.11 1.92
CA PRO A 48 -7.04 -0.41 2.41
C PRO A 48 -7.19 -0.37 3.93
N VAL A 49 -6.11 -0.17 4.69
CA VAL A 49 -6.13 -0.03 6.15
C VAL A 49 -6.49 1.39 6.55
N LEU A 50 -5.90 2.37 5.89
CA LEU A 50 -6.15 3.79 6.16
C LEU A 50 -7.38 4.32 5.43
N GLY A 51 -7.85 3.62 4.39
CA GLY A 51 -8.97 4.05 3.57
C GLY A 51 -8.70 5.33 2.77
N CYS A 52 -7.47 5.52 2.32
CA CYS A 52 -7.05 6.70 1.57
C CYS A 52 -6.00 6.38 0.50
N ASP A 53 -5.85 7.32 -0.44
CA ASP A 53 -4.75 7.30 -1.40
C ASP A 53 -3.41 7.58 -0.68
N ASP A 54 -2.39 6.77 -0.99
CA ASP A 54 -1.06 6.86 -0.38
C ASP A 54 -0.12 7.70 -1.25
N ARG A 55 0.23 7.18 -2.43
CA ARG A 55 1.18 7.80 -3.35
C ARG A 55 0.76 7.60 -4.81
N PRO A 56 1.20 8.48 -5.73
CA PRO A 56 0.96 8.29 -7.16
C PRO A 56 1.54 6.96 -7.66
N ALA A 57 0.75 6.22 -8.42
CA ALA A 57 1.22 5.04 -9.12
C ALA A 57 1.67 5.46 -10.52
N LYS A 58 2.98 5.49 -10.74
CA LYS A 58 3.55 5.82 -12.06
C LYS A 58 3.40 4.64 -13.00
N VAL A 59 2.28 4.59 -13.72
CA VAL A 59 1.92 3.45 -14.57
C VAL A 59 1.42 3.89 -15.95
N ARG A 60 1.75 3.07 -16.92
CA ARG A 60 1.10 3.06 -18.23
C ARG A 60 0.05 1.98 -18.24
N ILE A 61 -1.15 2.29 -18.72
CA ILE A 61 -2.29 1.39 -18.77
C ILE A 61 -2.64 1.12 -20.23
N TYR A 62 -2.74 -0.15 -20.59
CA TYR A 62 -3.05 -0.54 -21.96
C TYR A 62 -3.92 -1.80 -22.01
N LYS A 63 -4.76 -1.87 -23.04
CA LYS A 63 -5.57 -3.06 -23.35
C LYS A 63 -4.88 -3.86 -24.44
N ARG A 64 -4.59 -5.14 -24.21
CA ARG A 64 -4.13 -6.01 -25.29
C ARG A 64 -5.28 -6.28 -26.26
N LYS A 65 -5.02 -6.09 -27.56
CA LYS A 65 -5.98 -6.14 -28.67
C LYS A 65 -6.76 -7.47 -28.80
N TYR A 66 -6.32 -8.54 -28.12
CA TYR A 66 -6.87 -9.90 -28.22
C TYR A 66 -7.35 -10.49 -26.89
N SER A 67 -7.60 -9.65 -25.89
CA SER A 67 -8.22 -10.13 -24.67
C SER A 67 -9.73 -10.19 -24.88
N SER A 68 -10.27 -11.36 -25.14
CA SER A 68 -11.71 -11.66 -25.11
C SER A 68 -12.30 -11.55 -23.70
N LEU A 69 -11.47 -11.34 -22.70
CA LEU A 69 -11.87 -11.12 -21.32
C LEU A 69 -12.53 -9.74 -21.20
N ASN A 70 -13.73 -9.74 -20.64
CA ASN A 70 -14.56 -8.58 -20.36
C ASN A 70 -13.75 -7.39 -19.86
N GLY A 71 -14.23 -6.16 -20.11
CA GLY A 71 -13.55 -4.89 -19.83
C GLY A 71 -13.04 -4.62 -18.41
N ASN A 72 -13.13 -5.59 -17.53
CA ASN A 72 -12.72 -5.53 -16.13
C ASN A 72 -11.23 -5.86 -15.89
N TYR A 73 -10.47 -6.18 -16.94
CA TYR A 73 -9.03 -6.40 -16.85
C TYR A 73 -8.27 -5.36 -17.66
N GLN A 74 -7.22 -4.84 -17.08
CA GLN A 74 -6.27 -3.98 -17.78
C GLN A 74 -4.85 -4.47 -17.53
N ASN A 75 -3.93 -4.16 -18.47
CA ASN A 75 -2.51 -4.41 -18.26
C ASN A 75 -1.87 -3.10 -17.84
N PHE A 76 -0.86 -3.21 -16.99
CA PHE A 76 -0.04 -2.08 -16.60
C PHE A 76 1.44 -2.35 -16.90
N LEU A 77 2.19 -1.27 -17.03
CA LEU A 77 3.64 -1.27 -17.10
C LEU A 77 4.15 -0.15 -16.20
N THR A 78 5.20 -0.43 -15.44
CA THR A 78 5.85 0.55 -14.56
C THR A 78 7.37 0.39 -14.60
N THR A 79 8.09 1.37 -14.12
CA THR A 79 9.55 1.37 -14.07
C THR A 79 10.10 0.33 -13.09
N TYR A 80 11.35 -0.06 -13.28
CA TYR A 80 12.03 -1.04 -12.41
C TYR A 80 12.14 -0.57 -10.95
N ASP A 81 12.30 0.74 -10.74
CA ASP A 81 12.40 1.37 -9.41
C ASP A 81 11.06 1.57 -8.70
N ASN A 82 9.93 1.26 -9.38
CA ASN A 82 8.59 1.36 -8.81
C ASN A 82 7.81 0.03 -8.96
N PRO A 83 8.26 -1.06 -8.31
CA PRO A 83 7.59 -2.35 -8.43
C PRO A 83 6.18 -2.28 -7.83
N ILE A 84 5.21 -2.82 -8.56
CA ILE A 84 3.83 -2.98 -8.10
C ILE A 84 3.63 -4.45 -7.79
N LYS A 85 3.19 -4.76 -6.56
CA LYS A 85 3.05 -6.13 -6.08
C LYS A 85 1.64 -6.66 -6.27
N ILE A 86 1.53 -7.98 -6.37
CA ILE A 86 0.25 -8.69 -6.40
C ILE A 86 -0.47 -8.44 -5.07
N GLY A 87 -1.76 -8.15 -5.12
CA GLY A 87 -2.58 -7.86 -3.94
C GLY A 87 -2.59 -6.40 -3.52
N GLU A 88 -1.74 -5.54 -4.10
CA GLU A 88 -1.86 -4.09 -3.91
C GLU A 88 -3.09 -3.56 -4.66
N TYR A 89 -3.62 -2.46 -4.14
CA TYR A 89 -4.76 -1.76 -4.74
C TYR A 89 -4.32 -0.47 -5.39
N LEU A 90 -4.88 -0.19 -6.56
CA LEU A 90 -4.78 1.11 -7.22
C LEU A 90 -6.15 1.76 -7.29
N HIS A 91 -6.20 3.07 -7.08
CA HIS A 91 -7.38 3.89 -7.22
C HIS A 91 -7.22 4.85 -8.40
N ASP A 92 -8.13 4.81 -9.35
CA ASP A 92 -8.22 5.81 -10.42
C ASP A 92 -9.14 6.93 -9.94
N THR A 93 -8.56 8.06 -9.57
CA THR A 93 -9.29 9.22 -9.04
C THR A 93 -10.16 9.92 -10.09
N LYS A 94 -9.95 9.65 -11.38
CA LYS A 94 -10.74 10.22 -12.47
C LYS A 94 -12.13 9.60 -12.55
N ASP A 95 -12.18 8.26 -12.45
CA ASP A 95 -13.41 7.49 -12.64
C ASP A 95 -13.90 6.90 -11.31
N ASP A 96 -13.23 7.20 -10.19
CA ASP A 96 -13.49 6.67 -8.84
C ASP A 96 -13.58 5.13 -8.86
N THR A 97 -12.58 4.49 -9.48
CA THR A 97 -12.56 3.04 -9.64
C THR A 97 -11.35 2.42 -8.95
N TYR A 98 -11.58 1.29 -8.32
CA TYR A 98 -10.55 0.56 -7.58
C TYR A 98 -10.11 -0.67 -8.36
N TRP A 99 -8.81 -0.89 -8.39
CA TRP A 99 -8.17 -1.95 -9.16
C TRP A 99 -7.29 -2.79 -8.25
N LEU A 100 -7.44 -4.10 -8.33
CA LEU A 100 -6.63 -5.07 -7.60
C LEU A 100 -5.55 -5.63 -8.54
N ILE A 101 -4.30 -5.61 -8.11
CA ILE A 101 -3.20 -6.17 -8.88
C ILE A 101 -3.28 -7.69 -8.83
N TYR A 102 -3.62 -8.27 -9.97
CA TYR A 102 -3.83 -9.70 -10.14
C TYR A 102 -2.55 -10.47 -10.46
N ASN A 103 -1.66 -9.88 -11.24
CA ASN A 103 -0.39 -10.44 -11.62
C ASN A 103 0.64 -9.34 -11.85
N SER A 104 1.89 -9.60 -11.48
CA SER A 104 3.00 -8.68 -11.69
C SER A 104 4.30 -9.47 -11.82
N PHE A 105 5.13 -9.13 -12.78
CA PHE A 105 6.41 -9.78 -13.01
C PHE A 105 7.45 -8.80 -13.56
N ASN A 106 8.70 -9.10 -13.22
CA ASN A 106 9.86 -8.39 -13.71
C ASN A 106 10.19 -8.86 -15.15
N VAL A 107 10.37 -7.91 -16.06
CA VAL A 107 10.76 -8.19 -17.44
C VAL A 107 12.22 -7.83 -17.62
N ASN A 108 13.07 -8.86 -17.55
CA ASN A 108 14.51 -8.78 -17.83
C ASN A 108 15.27 -7.71 -17.03
N ASP A 109 14.83 -7.38 -15.84
CA ASP A 109 15.36 -6.33 -14.97
C ASP A 109 15.25 -4.91 -15.55
N VAL A 110 14.42 -4.72 -16.58
CA VAL A 110 14.19 -3.41 -17.21
C VAL A 110 12.96 -2.72 -16.63
N HIS A 111 11.87 -3.45 -16.45
CA HIS A 111 10.60 -2.91 -15.97
C HIS A 111 9.73 -3.99 -15.34
N TYR A 112 8.64 -3.57 -14.71
CA TYR A 112 7.58 -4.46 -14.29
C TYR A 112 6.37 -4.30 -15.19
N GLU A 113 5.74 -5.41 -15.53
CA GLU A 113 4.43 -5.42 -16.16
C GLU A 113 3.50 -6.43 -15.49
N GLY A 114 2.20 -6.23 -15.67
CA GLY A 114 1.24 -7.14 -15.08
C GLY A 114 -0.18 -6.86 -15.52
N LYS A 115 -1.09 -7.48 -14.78
CA LYS A 115 -2.54 -7.33 -14.96
C LYS A 115 -3.18 -6.85 -13.67
N MET A 116 -4.15 -5.98 -13.80
CA MET A 116 -5.03 -5.55 -12.74
C MET A 116 -6.49 -5.86 -13.10
N ILE A 117 -7.28 -6.15 -12.09
CA ILE A 117 -8.71 -6.45 -12.20
C ILE A 117 -9.51 -5.39 -11.47
N GLN A 118 -10.58 -4.91 -12.08
CA GLN A 118 -11.45 -3.93 -11.45
C GLN A 118 -12.21 -4.53 -10.27
N CYS A 119 -12.14 -3.88 -9.13
CA CYS A 119 -12.99 -4.19 -7.99
C CYS A 119 -14.41 -3.70 -8.25
N ASN A 120 -15.39 -4.54 -7.99
CA ASN A 120 -16.79 -4.25 -8.23
C ASN A 120 -17.63 -4.23 -6.95
N TYR A 121 -17.02 -4.51 -5.80
CA TYR A 121 -17.73 -4.56 -4.53
C TYR A 121 -16.82 -4.19 -3.35
N LEU A 122 -17.37 -3.46 -2.39
CA LEU A 122 -16.73 -3.23 -1.08
C LEU A 122 -17.25 -4.28 -0.10
N LEU A 123 -16.42 -5.29 0.15
CA LEU A 123 -16.71 -6.37 1.07
C LEU A 123 -16.51 -5.90 2.51
N LYS A 124 -17.44 -6.26 3.40
CA LYS A 124 -17.40 -5.90 4.82
C LYS A 124 -17.64 -7.11 5.69
N TRP A 125 -16.85 -7.24 6.76
CA TRP A 125 -17.04 -8.28 7.77
C TRP A 125 -16.55 -7.80 9.14
N GLN A 126 -17.01 -8.48 10.18
CA GLN A 126 -16.57 -8.22 11.54
C GLN A 126 -15.61 -9.31 12.00
N LEU A 127 -14.49 -8.91 12.60
CA LEU A 127 -13.54 -9.82 13.25
C LEU A 127 -14.05 -10.30 14.60
N ALA A 128 -13.41 -11.32 15.15
CA ALA A 128 -13.74 -11.83 16.49
C ALA A 128 -13.56 -10.78 17.60
N ASN A 129 -12.65 -9.84 17.42
CA ASN A 129 -12.42 -8.71 18.32
C ASN A 129 -13.46 -7.58 18.22
N GLY A 130 -14.40 -7.69 17.26
CA GLY A 130 -15.44 -6.68 17.01
C GLY A 130 -15.08 -5.62 15.98
N GLU A 131 -13.86 -5.58 15.51
CA GLU A 131 -13.40 -4.65 14.48
C GLU A 131 -14.09 -4.93 13.14
N ILE A 132 -14.46 -3.87 12.44
CA ILE A 132 -15.09 -3.95 11.11
C ILE A 132 -14.02 -3.75 10.05
N ILE A 133 -13.87 -4.73 9.20
CA ILE A 133 -12.93 -4.69 8.08
C ILE A 133 -13.68 -4.41 6.79
N GLU A 134 -13.13 -3.53 5.98
CA GLU A 134 -13.62 -3.19 4.65
C GLU A 134 -12.51 -3.41 3.61
N ARG A 135 -12.81 -4.15 2.55
CA ARG A 135 -11.85 -4.39 1.46
C ARG A 135 -12.53 -4.33 0.11
N TYR A 136 -11.97 -3.59 -0.81
CA TYR A 136 -12.39 -3.66 -2.19
C TYR A 136 -12.12 -5.05 -2.76
N SER A 137 -13.08 -5.62 -3.44
CA SER A 137 -13.04 -7.00 -3.94
C SER A 137 -13.49 -7.08 -5.39
N ASN A 138 -12.97 -8.06 -6.10
CA ASN A 138 -13.52 -8.48 -7.36
C ASN A 138 -14.38 -9.71 -7.12
N ILE A 139 -15.68 -9.63 -7.41
CA ILE A 139 -16.66 -10.69 -7.21
C ILE A 139 -17.23 -11.07 -8.57
N VAL A 140 -17.10 -12.33 -8.92
CA VAL A 140 -17.61 -12.89 -10.18
C VAL A 140 -18.36 -14.19 -9.93
N SER A 141 -19.32 -14.50 -10.80
CA SER A 141 -20.01 -15.80 -10.72
C SER A 141 -19.04 -16.94 -11.07
N ALA A 142 -18.95 -17.95 -10.21
CA ALA A 142 -18.09 -19.11 -10.43
C ALA A 142 -18.45 -19.87 -11.71
N SER A 143 -19.73 -19.94 -12.07
CA SER A 143 -20.19 -20.59 -13.30
C SER A 143 -19.69 -19.96 -14.60
N LYS A 144 -19.22 -18.70 -14.54
CA LYS A 144 -18.67 -18.00 -15.70
C LYS A 144 -17.26 -18.47 -16.07
N TYR A 145 -16.56 -19.15 -15.18
CA TYR A 145 -15.23 -19.70 -15.40
C TYR A 145 -15.23 -21.15 -15.87
N ASP A 146 -16.31 -21.91 -15.56
CA ASP A 146 -16.42 -23.32 -15.89
C ASP A 146 -17.03 -23.58 -17.27
N VAL A 147 -17.51 -22.55 -17.96
CA VAL A 147 -17.92 -22.68 -19.35
C VAL A 147 -16.70 -22.54 -20.22
N GLY A 148 -15.96 -23.63 -20.37
CA GLY A 148 -14.97 -23.76 -21.43
C GLY A 148 -15.66 -23.51 -22.77
N GLU A 149 -15.18 -22.55 -23.56
CA GLU A 149 -15.57 -22.35 -24.95
C GLU A 149 -15.06 -23.52 -25.81
N THR A 150 -15.63 -24.68 -25.64
CA THR A 150 -15.62 -25.74 -26.64
C THR A 150 -17.06 -25.86 -27.12
N GLY A 151 -17.31 -25.19 -28.24
CA GLY A 151 -18.61 -25.14 -28.85
C GLY A 151 -19.31 -26.49 -28.93
N ASN A 152 -20.54 -26.55 -28.50
CA ASN A 152 -21.67 -27.44 -28.71
C ASN A 152 -22.32 -28.07 -27.49
N SER A 153 -22.06 -27.64 -26.26
CA SER A 153 -22.88 -28.11 -25.13
C SER A 153 -23.07 -26.95 -24.15
N THR A 154 -24.20 -26.29 -24.24
CA THR A 154 -24.68 -25.33 -23.21
C THR A 154 -25.18 -26.09 -22.01
N LEU A 155 -24.30 -26.59 -21.15
CA LEU A 155 -24.63 -26.92 -19.78
C LEU A 155 -24.56 -25.61 -18.98
N VAL A 156 -25.68 -24.92 -18.89
CA VAL A 156 -25.85 -23.81 -17.93
C VAL A 156 -26.01 -24.45 -16.57
N LEU A 157 -24.91 -24.76 -15.93
CA LEU A 157 -24.89 -24.98 -14.49
C LEU A 157 -25.15 -23.62 -13.84
N SER A 158 -26.38 -23.38 -13.38
CA SER A 158 -26.69 -22.22 -12.55
C SER A 158 -26.11 -22.46 -11.16
N SER A 159 -24.77 -22.35 -11.02
CA SER A 159 -24.19 -22.31 -9.70
C SER A 159 -24.48 -20.94 -9.10
N ASN A 160 -25.13 -20.94 -7.94
CA ASN A 160 -25.36 -19.71 -7.16
C ASN A 160 -24.10 -19.27 -6.39
N ASN A 161 -22.92 -19.68 -6.86
CA ASN A 161 -21.65 -19.49 -6.18
C ASN A 161 -20.91 -18.30 -6.79
N TYR A 162 -20.24 -17.56 -5.92
CA TYR A 162 -19.35 -16.48 -6.32
C TYR A 162 -17.89 -16.82 -5.99
N THR A 163 -16.99 -16.41 -6.86
CA THR A 163 -15.57 -16.29 -6.55
C THR A 163 -15.28 -14.86 -6.13
N ILE A 164 -14.60 -14.70 -5.01
CA ILE A 164 -14.23 -13.40 -4.41
C ILE A 164 -12.71 -13.32 -4.39
N LEU A 165 -12.14 -12.24 -4.92
CA LEU A 165 -10.72 -11.95 -4.85
C LEU A 165 -10.50 -10.68 -4.06
N ILE A 166 -9.56 -10.73 -3.09
CA ILE A 166 -9.07 -9.58 -2.33
C ILE A 166 -7.55 -9.61 -2.26
N GLY A 167 -6.92 -8.47 -1.98
CA GLY A 167 -5.50 -8.42 -1.64
C GLY A 167 -5.21 -9.17 -0.36
N TYR A 168 -4.02 -9.74 -0.26
CA TYR A 168 -3.59 -10.44 0.95
C TYR A 168 -3.70 -9.54 2.19
N CYS A 169 -4.35 -10.03 3.21
CA CYS A 169 -4.42 -9.43 4.54
C CYS A 169 -4.66 -10.54 5.58
N GLU A 170 -4.12 -10.36 6.77
CA GLU A 170 -4.26 -11.36 7.85
C GLU A 170 -5.72 -11.51 8.29
N GLU A 171 -6.48 -10.42 8.31
CA GLU A 171 -7.90 -10.38 8.65
C GLU A 171 -8.76 -11.16 7.64
N GLY A 172 -8.23 -11.38 6.43
CA GLY A 172 -8.90 -12.15 5.38
C GLY A 172 -9.00 -13.64 5.70
N PHE A 173 -8.09 -14.20 6.50
CA PHE A 173 -8.16 -15.60 6.91
C PHE A 173 -9.37 -15.90 7.80
N GLU A 174 -9.89 -14.90 8.51
CA GLU A 174 -11.10 -15.08 9.30
C GLU A 174 -12.39 -15.12 8.46
N LEU A 175 -12.31 -14.88 7.15
CA LEU A 175 -13.49 -14.91 6.28
C LEU A 175 -14.03 -16.32 6.07
N GLU A 176 -13.20 -17.35 6.16
CA GLU A 176 -13.66 -18.74 5.97
C GLU A 176 -14.76 -19.11 6.98
N GLY A 177 -15.86 -19.61 6.45
CA GLY A 177 -17.03 -19.96 7.23
C GLY A 177 -17.94 -18.79 7.61
N LYS A 178 -17.51 -17.53 7.44
CA LYS A 178 -18.35 -16.34 7.70
C LYS A 178 -19.39 -16.14 6.61
N ARG A 179 -20.44 -15.41 6.97
CA ARG A 179 -21.47 -14.93 6.05
C ARG A 179 -21.20 -13.48 5.69
N VAL A 180 -21.43 -13.11 4.45
CA VAL A 180 -21.20 -11.74 3.94
C VAL A 180 -22.38 -11.32 3.06
N PHE A 181 -22.67 -10.02 3.06
CA PHE A 181 -23.58 -9.46 2.08
C PHE A 181 -22.88 -9.29 0.72
N ILE A 182 -23.50 -9.78 -0.33
CA ILE A 182 -23.15 -9.50 -1.74
C ILE A 182 -24.42 -9.01 -2.43
N ASP A 183 -24.75 -7.75 -2.21
CA ASP A 183 -25.97 -7.13 -2.73
C ASP A 183 -25.71 -5.65 -3.07
N MET A 184 -26.05 -5.26 -4.28
CA MET A 184 -25.91 -3.88 -4.74
C MET A 184 -27.04 -2.95 -4.27
N LYS A 185 -28.05 -3.47 -3.55
CA LYS A 185 -29.10 -2.62 -2.99
C LYS A 185 -28.48 -1.60 -2.03
N PRO A 186 -28.71 -0.29 -2.20
CA PRO A 186 -28.12 0.73 -1.34
C PRO A 186 -28.69 0.66 0.08
N THR A 187 -29.97 0.31 0.21
CA THR A 187 -30.64 0.17 1.49
C THR A 187 -31.22 -1.23 1.65
N LYS A 188 -31.12 -1.78 2.86
CA LYS A 188 -31.66 -3.11 3.23
C LYS A 188 -31.24 -4.24 2.29
N PRO A 189 -29.92 -4.53 2.19
CA PRO A 189 -29.45 -5.68 1.44
C PRO A 189 -30.03 -6.98 2.03
N THR A 190 -30.33 -7.94 1.16
CA THR A 190 -30.91 -9.23 1.57
C THR A 190 -30.16 -10.43 1.01
N LYS A 191 -29.26 -10.23 0.05
CA LYS A 191 -28.49 -11.31 -0.55
C LYS A 191 -27.27 -11.61 0.31
N VAL A 192 -27.31 -12.74 0.99
CA VAL A 192 -26.26 -13.23 1.88
C VAL A 192 -25.61 -14.45 1.27
N PHE A 193 -24.30 -14.54 1.44
CA PHE A 193 -23.47 -15.66 0.98
C PHE A 193 -22.57 -16.12 2.11
N LYS A 194 -22.37 -17.43 2.21
CA LYS A 194 -21.45 -18.04 3.15
C LYS A 194 -20.16 -18.40 2.42
N ILE A 195 -19.03 -18.01 2.97
CA ILE A 195 -17.72 -18.39 2.44
C ILE A 195 -17.44 -19.83 2.86
N THR A 196 -17.31 -20.70 1.87
CA THR A 196 -17.23 -22.18 2.07
C THR A 196 -15.84 -22.71 1.76
N ARG A 197 -15.03 -21.93 1.06
CA ARG A 197 -13.66 -22.29 0.72
C ARG A 197 -12.79 -21.05 0.64
N SER A 198 -11.60 -21.13 1.20
CA SER A 198 -10.50 -20.17 1.04
C SER A 198 -9.33 -20.81 0.29
N ASP A 199 -8.62 -20.02 -0.49
CA ASP A 199 -7.40 -20.40 -1.17
C ASP A 199 -6.40 -19.24 -1.06
N ASP A 200 -5.34 -19.46 -0.32
CA ASP A 200 -4.25 -18.52 -0.04
C ASP A 200 -2.95 -18.91 -0.76
N VAL A 201 -2.93 -20.06 -1.42
CA VAL A 201 -1.73 -20.62 -2.06
C VAL A 201 -1.71 -20.35 -3.56
N LEU A 202 -2.87 -20.41 -4.23
CA LEU A 202 -3.01 -20.35 -5.68
C LEU A 202 -2.36 -19.09 -6.30
N TYR A 203 -2.48 -17.96 -5.63
CA TYR A 203 -1.97 -16.65 -6.10
C TYR A 203 -0.76 -16.16 -5.32
N ASN A 204 -0.06 -17.05 -4.61
CA ASN A 204 1.14 -16.68 -3.87
C ASN A 204 2.36 -16.63 -4.82
N SER A 205 2.94 -15.47 -4.97
CA SER A 205 4.15 -15.23 -5.78
C SER A 205 5.35 -14.82 -4.92
N GLY A 206 5.40 -15.26 -3.67
CA GLY A 206 6.50 -14.98 -2.76
C GLY A 206 6.70 -13.47 -2.54
N ASN A 207 7.89 -12.97 -2.82
CA ASN A 207 8.24 -11.56 -2.61
C ASN A 207 7.42 -10.58 -3.47
N MET A 208 6.77 -11.07 -4.54
CA MET A 208 5.91 -10.26 -5.40
C MET A 208 4.48 -10.11 -4.88
N GLY A 209 4.18 -10.62 -3.68
CA GLY A 209 2.88 -10.50 -3.04
C GLY A 209 1.93 -11.66 -3.34
N SER A 210 0.70 -11.55 -2.85
CA SER A 210 -0.33 -12.57 -3.03
C SER A 210 -1.75 -12.01 -2.98
N LEU A 211 -2.72 -12.84 -3.41
CA LEU A 211 -4.15 -12.61 -3.29
C LEU A 211 -4.77 -13.71 -2.43
N LEU A 212 -5.89 -13.38 -1.81
CA LEU A 212 -6.79 -14.35 -1.22
C LEU A 212 -7.99 -14.58 -2.15
N SER A 213 -8.30 -15.84 -2.38
CA SER A 213 -9.43 -16.27 -3.22
C SER A 213 -10.43 -17.05 -2.39
N PHE A 214 -11.70 -16.72 -2.52
CA PHE A 214 -12.77 -17.39 -1.77
C PHE A 214 -13.88 -17.85 -2.71
N ILE A 215 -14.54 -18.94 -2.32
CA ILE A 215 -15.81 -19.38 -2.92
C ILE A 215 -16.91 -19.13 -1.88
N ALA A 216 -17.98 -18.47 -2.32
CA ALA A 216 -19.12 -18.14 -1.49
C ALA A 216 -20.41 -18.73 -2.08
N ASP A 217 -21.14 -19.43 -1.25
CA ASP A 217 -22.42 -20.07 -1.58
C ASP A 217 -23.59 -19.25 -1.05
N LYS A 218 -24.66 -19.14 -1.81
CA LYS A 218 -25.85 -18.42 -1.38
C LYS A 218 -26.44 -19.03 -0.12
N THR A 219 -26.75 -18.21 0.87
CA THR A 219 -27.39 -18.60 2.13
C THR A 219 -28.56 -17.67 2.46
N GLU A 220 -29.29 -18.00 3.52
CA GLU A 220 -30.45 -17.23 3.95
C GLU A 220 -30.02 -16.01 4.80
N PHE A 221 -30.80 -14.95 4.65
CA PHE A 221 -30.70 -13.74 5.47
C PHE A 221 -31.32 -14.00 6.85
N ASN A 222 -30.62 -13.64 7.93
CA ASN A 222 -31.11 -13.73 9.30
C ASN A 222 -31.36 -12.32 9.88
N PRO A 223 -32.62 -11.89 10.03
CA PRO A 223 -32.94 -10.54 10.52
C PRO A 223 -32.45 -10.25 11.95
N ASN A 224 -32.17 -11.29 12.75
CA ASN A 224 -31.75 -11.13 14.15
C ASN A 224 -30.27 -10.85 14.29
N ASP A 225 -29.46 -11.46 13.43
CA ASP A 225 -28.01 -11.43 13.53
C ASP A 225 -27.34 -10.58 12.42
N ASP A 226 -28.08 -10.33 11.31
CA ASP A 226 -27.54 -9.60 10.17
C ASP A 226 -27.88 -8.12 10.26
N ASN A 227 -26.85 -7.26 10.30
CA ASN A 227 -27.03 -5.82 10.31
C ASN A 227 -27.02 -5.27 8.89
N GLN A 228 -28.19 -4.89 8.40
CA GLN A 228 -28.37 -4.37 7.03
C GLN A 228 -27.80 -2.94 6.86
N GLU A 229 -27.79 -2.13 7.91
CA GLU A 229 -27.29 -0.75 7.85
C GLU A 229 -25.75 -0.74 7.72
N LEU A 230 -25.07 -1.55 8.52
CA LEU A 230 -23.62 -1.72 8.45
C LEU A 230 -23.17 -2.65 7.32
N ARG A 231 -24.12 -3.41 6.73
CA ARG A 231 -23.87 -4.44 5.71
C ARG A 231 -22.96 -5.56 6.23
N ILE A 232 -23.18 -5.99 7.47
CA ILE A 232 -22.40 -7.02 8.15
C ILE A 232 -23.33 -8.15 8.57
N CYS A 233 -23.00 -9.38 8.15
CA CYS A 233 -23.68 -10.58 8.62
C CYS A 233 -23.10 -11.03 9.96
N ASP A 234 -23.90 -11.74 10.75
CA ASP A 234 -23.53 -12.26 12.08
C ASP A 234 -22.94 -11.16 12.98
N TYR A 235 -23.56 -9.98 12.94
CA TYR A 235 -23.08 -8.79 13.66
C TYR A 235 -23.25 -8.96 15.16
N ASN A 236 -22.15 -9.01 15.89
CA ASN A 236 -22.14 -9.07 17.34
C ASN A 236 -22.09 -7.67 17.96
N LYS A 237 -23.23 -7.22 18.50
CA LYS A 237 -23.35 -5.92 19.18
C LYS A 237 -22.59 -5.84 20.51
N ASN A 238 -22.30 -7.01 21.12
CA ASN A 238 -21.69 -7.09 22.45
C ASN A 238 -20.14 -7.08 22.38
N THR A 239 -19.58 -7.34 21.20
CA THR A 239 -18.20 -6.98 20.95
C THR A 239 -18.20 -5.50 20.59
N THR A 240 -18.13 -4.63 21.60
CA THR A 240 -17.55 -3.31 21.40
C THR A 240 -16.23 -3.59 20.67
N PRO A 241 -15.91 -2.93 19.53
CA PRO A 241 -14.55 -2.99 19.03
C PRO A 241 -13.68 -2.77 20.26
N LEU A 242 -12.91 -3.78 20.68
CA LEU A 242 -11.84 -3.49 21.60
C LEU A 242 -11.16 -2.30 20.97
N PRO A 243 -11.07 -1.16 21.64
CA PRO A 243 -10.19 -0.10 21.16
C PRO A 243 -8.90 -0.85 20.85
N PRO A 244 -8.33 -0.71 19.64
CA PRO A 244 -7.25 -1.54 19.13
C PRO A 244 -6.40 -1.90 20.31
N THR A 245 -6.25 -3.22 20.60
CA THR A 245 -5.68 -3.70 21.88
C THR A 245 -4.55 -2.76 22.13
N PRO A 246 -4.55 -1.96 23.17
CA PRO A 246 -3.42 -1.12 23.39
C PRO A 246 -2.27 -2.11 23.44
N SER A 247 -1.45 -2.18 22.38
CA SER A 247 -0.07 -2.49 22.59
C SER A 247 0.26 -1.66 23.80
N GLU A 248 0.39 -2.28 24.98
CA GLU A 248 0.44 -1.74 26.34
C GLU A 248 0.35 -0.22 26.35
N PRO A 249 -0.53 0.44 27.09
CA PRO A 249 -0.79 1.84 26.90
C PRO A 249 0.55 2.57 26.93
N ASN A 250 1.12 2.78 25.75
CA ASN A 250 1.98 3.89 25.58
C ASN A 250 1.03 5.05 25.81
N GLU A 251 1.05 5.58 27.02
CA GLU A 251 0.42 6.81 27.43
C GLU A 251 0.99 7.95 26.56
N THR A 252 0.62 7.97 25.28
CA THR A 252 1.17 8.89 24.28
C THR A 252 0.35 10.16 24.16
N THR A 253 -0.78 10.25 24.85
CA THR A 253 -1.65 11.42 24.79
C THR A 253 -1.19 12.60 25.64
N ASP A 254 -0.19 12.43 26.51
CA ASP A 254 0.27 13.48 27.41
C ASP A 254 1.80 13.73 27.38
N LEU A 255 2.51 13.12 26.41
CA LEU A 255 3.95 13.34 26.26
C LEU A 255 4.22 14.62 25.47
N ARG A 256 5.03 15.49 26.05
CA ARG A 256 5.63 16.64 25.34
C ARG A 256 7.05 16.31 24.97
N CYS A 257 7.43 16.72 23.79
CA CYS A 257 8.76 16.50 23.23
C CYS A 257 9.42 17.83 22.92
N VAL A 258 10.68 17.95 23.26
CA VAL A 258 11.52 19.12 22.92
C VAL A 258 12.76 18.65 22.17
N ILE A 259 12.99 19.21 21.01
CA ILE A 259 14.21 19.02 20.22
C ILE A 259 15.19 20.15 20.56
N SER A 260 16.34 19.79 21.10
CA SER A 260 17.40 20.70 21.45
C SER A 260 18.54 20.62 20.44
N GLY A 261 18.99 21.75 19.93
CA GLY A 261 20.09 21.85 18.97
C GLY A 261 20.17 23.23 18.33
N ASN A 262 21.27 23.54 17.68
CA ASN A 262 21.41 24.82 16.96
C ASN A 262 20.63 24.78 15.65
N THR A 263 19.78 25.76 15.44
CA THR A 263 18.95 25.91 14.24
C THR A 263 19.69 26.32 12.98
N ASN A 264 20.99 26.58 13.08
CA ASN A 264 21.87 26.90 11.95
C ASN A 264 22.88 25.75 11.76
N LEU A 265 22.80 25.07 10.61
CA LEU A 265 23.77 24.09 10.16
C LEU A 265 24.75 24.75 9.20
N LYS A 266 26.03 24.85 9.61
CA LYS A 266 27.08 25.35 8.76
C LYS A 266 27.44 24.32 7.68
N ASN A 267 27.53 24.76 6.41
CA ASN A 267 27.92 23.89 5.30
C ASN A 267 29.30 23.22 5.56
N GLY A 268 29.42 21.95 5.25
CA GLY A 268 30.61 21.13 5.55
C GLY A 268 30.72 20.63 6.99
N TYR A 269 29.84 21.03 7.89
CA TYR A 269 29.86 20.64 9.30
C TYR A 269 28.69 19.67 9.64
N ARG A 270 28.83 19.07 10.83
CA ARG A 270 27.79 18.20 11.41
C ARG A 270 27.08 18.93 12.54
N ARG A 271 25.76 18.72 12.67
CA ARG A 271 24.98 19.17 13.82
C ARG A 271 24.21 18.01 14.41
N THR A 272 24.20 17.97 15.74
CA THR A 272 23.49 16.95 16.50
C THR A 272 22.32 17.61 17.22
N TYR A 273 21.15 17.01 17.08
CA TYR A 273 19.92 17.36 17.77
C TYR A 273 19.61 16.26 18.77
N THR A 274 19.14 16.66 19.95
CA THR A 274 18.81 15.74 21.05
C THR A 274 17.35 15.90 21.39
N VAL A 275 16.63 14.78 21.55
CA VAL A 275 15.24 14.77 22.00
C VAL A 275 15.16 14.54 23.52
N THR A 276 14.26 15.25 24.15
CA THR A 276 13.87 15.04 25.55
C THR A 276 12.36 14.96 25.64
N PHE A 277 11.86 14.03 26.47
CA PHE A 277 10.44 13.84 26.69
C PHE A 277 10.06 14.24 28.09
N THR A 278 8.89 14.85 28.23
CA THR A 278 8.30 15.20 29.51
C THR A 278 6.83 14.78 29.55
N ASP A 279 6.35 14.41 30.73
CA ASP A 279 4.93 14.15 30.96
C ASP A 279 4.12 15.45 31.05
N LYS A 280 2.80 15.36 31.21
CA LYS A 280 1.91 16.50 31.38
C LYS A 280 2.23 17.37 32.62
N ASN A 281 2.92 16.80 33.60
CA ASN A 281 3.30 17.47 34.83
C ASN A 281 4.67 18.12 34.74
N GLY A 282 5.37 17.94 33.59
CA GLY A 282 6.72 18.49 33.35
C GLY A 282 7.86 17.62 33.87
N ASN A 283 7.57 16.38 34.33
CA ASN A 283 8.62 15.47 34.77
C ASN A 283 9.31 14.84 33.56
N SER A 284 10.63 14.63 33.65
CA SER A 284 11.39 13.98 32.58
C SER A 284 11.02 12.51 32.44
N VAL A 285 10.76 12.10 31.20
CA VAL A 285 10.48 10.70 30.83
C VAL A 285 11.71 10.13 30.13
N ASP A 286 12.11 8.92 30.55
CA ASP A 286 13.24 8.23 29.91
C ASP A 286 12.87 7.86 28.45
N TRP A 287 13.69 8.31 27.53
CA TRP A 287 13.47 8.10 26.09
C TRP A 287 13.49 6.61 25.68
N HIS A 288 14.13 5.71 26.47
CA HIS A 288 14.09 4.26 26.23
C HIS A 288 12.68 3.66 26.35
N ASN A 289 11.81 4.33 27.08
CA ASN A 289 10.42 3.91 27.29
C ASN A 289 9.45 4.54 26.30
N VAL A 290 9.95 5.32 25.33
CA VAL A 290 9.14 6.02 24.33
C VAL A 290 9.46 5.45 22.95
N ASN A 291 8.47 4.87 22.28
CA ASN A 291 8.64 4.39 20.89
C ASN A 291 8.46 5.57 19.92
N TYR A 292 9.55 6.24 19.60
CA TYR A 292 9.56 7.40 18.71
C TYR A 292 10.50 7.18 17.52
N GLN A 293 10.32 8.00 16.49
CA GLN A 293 11.16 8.00 15.30
C GLN A 293 11.58 9.42 14.95
N TRP A 294 12.84 9.58 14.52
CA TRP A 294 13.31 10.79 13.90
C TRP A 294 12.87 10.85 12.44
N ASN A 295 12.40 12.01 12.01
CA ASN A 295 12.06 12.26 10.61
C ASN A 295 12.73 13.58 10.17
N VAL A 296 13.43 13.55 9.03
CA VAL A 296 14.05 14.74 8.43
C VAL A 296 13.37 15.01 7.10
N LYS A 297 12.62 16.10 7.05
CA LYS A 297 11.91 16.55 5.85
C LYS A 297 12.72 17.58 5.10
N SER A 298 13.26 17.20 3.96
CA SER A 298 14.09 18.02 3.10
C SER A 298 13.74 17.79 1.63
N VAL A 299 13.93 18.80 0.78
CA VAL A 299 13.81 18.71 -0.69
C VAL A 299 15.14 18.33 -1.35
N PHE A 300 16.18 18.12 -0.58
CA PHE A 300 17.54 17.76 -1.01
C PHE A 300 18.11 16.67 -0.10
N ASP A 301 19.12 15.97 -0.57
CA ASP A 301 19.73 14.86 0.16
C ASP A 301 20.59 15.36 1.32
N LEU A 302 20.35 14.82 2.51
CA LEU A 302 21.10 15.06 3.73
C LEU A 302 21.71 13.77 4.25
N LYS A 303 22.95 13.82 4.69
CA LYS A 303 23.53 12.70 5.43
C LYS A 303 23.04 12.75 6.87
N GLN A 304 22.39 11.70 7.32
CA GLN A 304 21.85 11.58 8.67
C GLN A 304 22.33 10.29 9.36
N THR A 305 22.51 10.38 10.65
CA THR A 305 22.85 9.23 11.51
C THR A 305 22.11 9.38 12.82
N VAL A 306 21.36 8.36 13.20
CA VAL A 306 20.63 8.29 14.47
C VAL A 306 21.38 7.38 15.42
N ALA A 307 21.60 7.85 16.64
CA ALA A 307 22.19 7.10 17.73
C ALA A 307 21.56 7.55 19.05
N ASP A 308 21.02 6.62 19.80
CA ASP A 308 20.30 6.89 21.06
C ASP A 308 19.19 7.93 20.86
N ASN A 309 19.07 8.90 21.77
CA ASN A 309 18.13 10.01 21.66
C ASN A 309 18.62 11.17 20.78
N LYS A 310 19.54 10.92 19.86
CA LYS A 310 20.20 11.96 19.05
C LYS A 310 20.13 11.66 17.57
N ILE A 311 19.95 12.70 16.78
CA ILE A 311 20.16 12.66 15.32
C ILE A 311 21.27 13.63 14.94
N THR A 312 22.20 13.17 14.14
CA THR A 312 23.29 14.01 13.57
C THR A 312 23.03 14.18 12.09
N VAL A 313 22.97 15.43 11.65
CA VAL A 313 22.74 15.81 10.24
C VAL A 313 23.94 16.57 9.72
N SER A 314 24.31 16.34 8.46
CA SER A 314 25.36 17.08 7.76
C SER A 314 25.01 17.30 6.30
N VAL A 315 25.44 18.44 5.80
CA VAL A 315 25.38 18.83 4.38
C VAL A 315 26.73 19.31 3.93
N ASN A 316 27.12 18.99 2.72
CA ASN A 316 28.38 19.46 2.11
C ASN A 316 28.12 19.81 0.64
N ASP A 317 27.31 20.84 0.42
CA ASP A 317 26.97 21.37 -0.90
C ASP A 317 26.74 22.89 -0.77
N GLU A 318 27.61 23.68 -1.40
CA GLU A 318 27.56 25.14 -1.36
C GLU A 318 26.29 25.72 -2.00
N ASN A 319 25.67 24.97 -2.94
CA ASN A 319 24.43 25.41 -3.58
C ASN A 319 23.21 25.35 -2.64
N LEU A 320 23.34 24.71 -1.49
CA LEU A 320 22.29 24.61 -0.48
C LEU A 320 22.36 25.68 0.59
N ILE A 321 23.35 26.55 0.56
CA ILE A 321 23.47 27.68 1.49
C ILE A 321 22.26 28.62 1.30
N GLY A 322 21.62 28.99 2.40
CA GLY A 322 20.35 29.73 2.40
C GLY A 322 19.09 28.85 2.34
N GLY A 323 19.25 27.56 2.07
CA GLY A 323 18.17 26.59 2.16
C GLY A 323 17.81 26.22 3.61
N SER A 324 16.73 25.50 3.78
CA SER A 324 16.27 25.02 5.09
C SER A 324 15.60 23.67 4.99
N PHE A 325 15.61 22.92 6.09
CA PHE A 325 14.94 21.64 6.25
C PHE A 325 14.32 21.53 7.65
N PHE A 326 13.50 20.52 7.87
CA PHE A 326 12.87 20.29 9.16
C PHE A 326 13.38 18.98 9.78
N VAL A 327 13.66 19.04 11.08
CA VAL A 327 13.94 17.87 11.90
C VAL A 327 12.75 17.69 12.85
N SER A 328 12.09 16.54 12.78
CA SER A 328 10.90 16.26 13.57
C SER A 328 11.03 14.92 14.32
N VAL A 329 10.31 14.82 15.42
CA VAL A 329 10.15 13.59 16.22
C VAL A 329 8.69 13.19 16.15
N CYS A 330 8.46 11.94 15.74
CA CYS A 330 7.14 11.37 15.54
C CYS A 330 6.93 10.17 16.46
N ILE A 331 5.69 9.97 16.93
CA ILE A 331 5.21 8.73 17.52
C ILE A 331 4.09 8.21 16.63
N GLY A 332 4.32 7.07 16.00
CA GLY A 332 3.45 6.60 14.92
C GLY A 332 3.37 7.65 13.80
N ASN A 333 2.16 8.11 13.48
CA ASN A 333 1.91 9.13 12.45
C ASN A 333 1.78 10.56 13.00
N THR A 334 1.97 10.78 14.30
CA THR A 334 1.80 12.09 14.94
C THR A 334 3.16 12.76 15.15
N ILE A 335 3.33 13.98 14.63
CA ILE A 335 4.50 14.81 14.89
C ILE A 335 4.33 15.44 16.28
N LEU A 336 5.24 15.11 17.22
CA LEU A 336 5.25 15.69 18.57
C LEU A 336 5.99 17.01 18.64
N SER A 337 7.07 17.13 17.87
CA SER A 337 7.88 18.36 17.82
C SER A 337 8.59 18.46 16.47
N GLU A 338 8.72 19.67 15.97
CA GLU A 338 9.42 19.95 14.71
C GLU A 338 10.29 21.21 14.88
N THR A 339 11.51 21.16 14.34
CA THR A 339 12.45 22.26 14.37
C THR A 339 12.96 22.58 12.97
N LYS A 340 12.81 23.81 12.54
CA LYS A 340 13.37 24.30 11.28
C LYS A 340 14.87 24.57 11.43
N VAL A 341 15.66 24.06 10.51
CA VAL A 341 17.13 24.26 10.46
C VAL A 341 17.49 24.97 9.17
N ASN A 342 18.28 26.03 9.29
CA ASN A 342 18.78 26.82 8.15
C ASN A 342 20.22 26.40 7.84
N ILE A 343 20.57 26.33 6.56
CA ILE A 343 21.93 26.07 6.09
C ILE A 343 22.64 27.42 5.91
N VAL A 344 23.73 27.55 6.60
CA VAL A 344 24.53 28.80 6.59
C VAL A 344 25.97 28.53 6.12
N GLU A 345 26.70 29.58 5.79
CA GLU A 345 28.13 29.50 5.44
C GLU A 345 28.99 28.91 6.56
#